data_3305cfc2a6717c1ef9fbfa1e9e3efe04
#
_entry.id   3305cfc2a6717c1ef9fbfa1e9e3efe04
#
_cell.length_a   1.000
_cell.length_b   1.000
_cell.length_c   1.000
_cell.angle_alpha   90.00
_cell.angle_beta   90.00
_cell.angle_gamma   90.00
#
_symmetry.space_group_name_H-M   'P 1'
#
loop_
_entity.id
_entity.type
_entity.pdbx_description
1 polymer ?
#
loop_
_entity_poly.entity_id
_entity_poly.type
_entity_poly.pdbx_seq_one_letter_code
_entity_poly.pdbx_strand_id
1 'polypeptide(L)'
;VPAPYALVVPGGLAGTMRALADQRLVDYVRSAAATAEVTASVCTGSLILGAAGLLKDREATTHWSFLETLREFGALPVRRRWVADGAVLTAAGVAAGIDMALHLAARFAGEDAARVLQFAIEYDPEPPFGGLDWSAAPRELFHGLGRSALAEGLADEPALRARLTARL
;
A
#
# COMPACT_ATOMS: atom_id res chain seq x y z
N VAL A 1 12.96 15.24 0.78
CA VAL A 1 13.12 15.75 -0.61
C VAL A 1 11.85 16.51 -0.96
N PRO A 2 11.90 17.83 -1.25
CA PRO A 2 10.70 18.63 -1.48
C PRO A 2 9.94 18.26 -2.77
N ALA A 3 10.65 17.84 -3.81
CA ALA A 3 10.09 17.46 -5.11
C ALA A 3 10.75 16.15 -5.58
N PRO A 4 10.29 14.98 -5.10
CA PRO A 4 10.84 13.71 -5.56
C PRO A 4 10.35 13.38 -6.97
N TYR A 5 11.20 12.74 -7.79
CA TYR A 5 10.77 12.19 -9.08
C TYR A 5 9.76 11.05 -8.89
N ALA A 6 10.00 10.18 -7.91
CA ALA A 6 9.09 9.12 -7.50
C ALA A 6 8.97 9.10 -5.97
N LEU A 7 7.75 8.96 -5.47
CA LEU A 7 7.45 8.78 -4.06
C LEU A 7 6.95 7.34 -3.84
N VAL A 8 7.62 6.60 -2.97
CA VAL A 8 7.17 5.25 -2.58
C VAL A 8 6.94 5.21 -1.09
N VAL A 9 5.71 4.89 -0.68
CA VAL A 9 5.28 4.84 0.72
C VAL A 9 5.20 3.38 1.18
N PRO A 10 6.08 2.94 2.09
CA PRO A 10 6.04 1.58 2.63
C PRO A 10 4.88 1.39 3.60
N GLY A 11 4.51 0.13 3.80
CA GLY A 11 3.58 -0.27 4.84
C GLY A 11 4.26 -0.68 6.15
N GLY A 12 3.44 -1.17 7.07
CA GLY A 12 3.82 -1.68 8.38
C GLY A 12 2.58 -2.04 9.18
N LEU A 13 2.70 -2.14 10.48
CA LEU A 13 1.58 -2.34 11.40
C LEU A 13 1.27 -1.03 12.15
N ALA A 14 1.48 -1.00 13.47
CA ALA A 14 1.17 0.17 14.30
C ALA A 14 1.89 1.46 13.84
N GLY A 15 3.10 1.34 13.27
CA GLY A 15 3.83 2.49 12.70
C GLY A 15 3.08 3.17 11.56
N THR A 16 2.50 2.38 10.64
CA THR A 16 1.65 2.91 9.57
C THR A 16 0.39 3.57 10.14
N MET A 17 -0.23 2.94 11.16
CA MET A 17 -1.43 3.52 11.77
C MET A 17 -1.12 4.85 12.47
N ARG A 18 0.00 4.98 13.18
CA ARG A 18 0.47 6.27 13.73
C ARG A 18 0.66 7.32 12.62
N ALA A 19 1.23 6.91 11.49
CA ALA A 19 1.45 7.79 10.35
C ALA A 19 0.15 8.38 9.77
N LEU A 20 -0.99 7.69 9.89
CA LEU A 20 -2.29 8.22 9.44
C LEU A 20 -2.73 9.45 10.27
N ALA A 21 -2.31 9.54 11.52
CA ALA A 21 -2.63 10.64 12.43
C ALA A 21 -1.56 11.75 12.43
N ASP A 22 -0.39 11.50 11.82
CA ASP A 22 0.65 12.50 11.68
C ASP A 22 0.35 13.45 10.52
N GLN A 23 -0.33 14.56 10.83
CA GLN A 23 -0.72 15.55 9.83
C GLN A 23 0.48 16.11 9.04
N ARG A 24 1.66 16.25 9.67
CA ARG A 24 2.87 16.74 9.01
C ARG A 24 3.35 15.74 7.94
N LEU A 25 3.30 14.45 8.25
CA LEU A 25 3.64 13.39 7.29
C LEU A 25 2.61 13.33 6.16
N VAL A 26 1.33 13.37 6.48
CA VAL A 26 0.23 13.34 5.49
C VAL A 26 0.32 14.55 4.54
N ASP A 27 0.59 15.75 5.06
CA ASP A 27 0.77 16.95 4.24
C ASP A 27 2.04 16.88 3.38
N TYR A 28 3.13 16.33 3.91
CA TYR A 28 4.34 16.05 3.12
C TYR A 28 4.04 15.10 1.95
N VAL A 29 3.37 13.98 2.22
CA VAL A 29 3.00 12.99 1.19
C VAL A 29 2.15 13.65 0.10
N ARG A 30 1.15 14.43 0.49
CA ARG A 30 0.29 15.18 -0.45
C ARG A 30 1.09 16.15 -1.30
N SER A 31 1.96 16.93 -0.68
CA SER A 31 2.81 17.92 -1.36
C SER A 31 3.81 17.27 -2.31
N ALA A 32 4.48 16.20 -1.86
CA ALA A 32 5.46 15.47 -2.67
C ALA A 32 4.80 14.78 -3.87
N ALA A 33 3.61 14.20 -3.67
CA ALA A 33 2.84 13.57 -4.74
C ALA A 33 2.41 14.55 -5.84
N ALA A 34 2.20 15.81 -5.50
CA ALA A 34 1.79 16.83 -6.48
C ALA A 34 2.86 17.13 -7.54
N THR A 35 4.13 16.81 -7.26
CA THR A 35 5.27 17.02 -8.17
C THR A 35 5.93 15.74 -8.64
N ALA A 36 5.60 14.61 -8.04
CA ALA A 36 6.16 13.32 -8.41
C ALA A 36 5.58 12.81 -9.73
N GLU A 37 6.41 12.27 -10.60
CA GLU A 37 6.01 11.54 -11.81
C GLU A 37 5.21 10.28 -11.47
N VAL A 38 5.57 9.63 -10.33
CA VAL A 38 4.91 8.46 -9.80
C VAL A 38 4.80 8.57 -8.29
N THR A 39 3.60 8.26 -7.77
CA THR A 39 3.36 8.04 -6.36
C THR A 39 2.94 6.60 -6.15
N ALA A 40 3.72 5.85 -5.40
CA ALA A 40 3.49 4.43 -5.19
C ALA A 40 3.39 4.08 -3.71
N SER A 41 2.74 2.94 -3.41
CA SER A 41 2.71 2.38 -2.07
C SER A 41 2.82 0.85 -2.09
N VAL A 42 3.33 0.30 -1.00
CA VAL A 42 3.37 -1.14 -0.76
C VAL A 42 2.62 -1.46 0.53
N CYS A 43 1.85 -2.56 0.51
CA CYS A 43 1.15 -3.06 1.70
C CYS A 43 0.20 -1.97 2.26
N THR A 44 0.15 -1.79 3.58
CA THR A 44 -0.67 -0.78 4.26
C THR A 44 -0.22 0.67 4.00
N GLY A 45 0.88 0.90 3.29
CA GLY A 45 1.31 2.24 2.88
C GLY A 45 0.27 2.99 2.03
N SER A 46 -0.60 2.27 1.32
CA SER A 46 -1.72 2.86 0.58
C SER A 46 -2.74 3.56 1.49
N LEU A 47 -2.87 3.17 2.76
CA LEU A 47 -3.72 3.87 3.72
C LEU A 47 -3.20 5.30 3.97
N ILE A 48 -1.86 5.49 3.97
CA ILE A 48 -1.25 6.83 4.09
C ILE A 48 -1.55 7.67 2.84
N LEU A 49 -1.48 7.04 1.63
CA LEU A 49 -1.92 7.72 0.40
C LEU A 49 -3.41 8.09 0.48
N GLY A 50 -4.23 7.22 1.05
CA GLY A 50 -5.65 7.48 1.30
C GLY A 50 -5.86 8.67 2.23
N ALA A 51 -5.16 8.72 3.38
CA ALA A 51 -5.21 9.82 4.33
C ALA A 51 -4.74 11.14 3.70
N ALA A 52 -3.79 11.08 2.76
CA ALA A 52 -3.36 12.24 1.97
C ALA A 52 -4.37 12.67 0.89
N GLY A 53 -5.48 11.93 0.72
CA GLY A 53 -6.53 12.23 -0.27
C GLY A 53 -6.19 11.81 -1.70
N LEU A 54 -5.13 11.02 -1.90
CA LEU A 54 -4.60 10.66 -3.21
C LEU A 54 -5.32 9.47 -3.86
N LEU A 55 -6.18 8.76 -3.11
CA LEU A 55 -6.90 7.58 -3.58
C LEU A 55 -8.40 7.80 -3.83
N LYS A 56 -8.90 9.03 -3.63
CA LYS A 56 -10.32 9.31 -3.84
C LYS A 56 -10.73 9.02 -5.28
N ASP A 57 -11.80 8.23 -5.45
CA ASP A 57 -12.40 7.80 -6.72
C ASP A 57 -11.42 7.01 -7.62
N ARG A 58 -10.34 6.43 -7.06
CA ARG A 58 -9.35 5.63 -7.78
C ARG A 58 -9.43 4.15 -7.39
N GLU A 59 -9.16 3.28 -8.37
CA GLU A 59 -8.85 1.88 -8.07
C GLU A 59 -7.56 1.80 -7.26
N ALA A 60 -7.59 1.04 -6.16
CA ALA A 60 -6.42 0.84 -5.31
C ALA A 60 -6.44 -0.52 -4.62
N THR A 61 -5.24 -1.01 -4.31
CA THR A 61 -5.04 -2.20 -3.49
C THR A 61 -4.18 -1.88 -2.27
N THR A 62 -4.19 -2.78 -1.31
CA THR A 62 -3.41 -2.72 -0.07
C THR A 62 -3.14 -4.15 0.41
N HIS A 63 -2.53 -4.32 1.57
CA HIS A 63 -2.51 -5.64 2.21
C HIS A 63 -3.94 -6.18 2.34
N TRP A 64 -4.16 -7.44 1.98
CA TRP A 64 -5.49 -8.03 1.82
C TRP A 64 -6.41 -7.88 3.05
N SER A 65 -5.84 -7.90 4.27
CA SER A 65 -6.61 -7.77 5.51
C SER A 65 -7.10 -6.34 5.79
N PHE A 66 -6.60 -5.36 5.04
CA PHE A 66 -7.01 -3.96 5.10
C PHE A 66 -7.70 -3.48 3.81
N LEU A 67 -8.07 -4.41 2.91
CA LEU A 67 -8.57 -4.03 1.60
C LEU A 67 -9.81 -3.12 1.69
N GLU A 68 -10.77 -3.50 2.52
CA GLU A 68 -12.02 -2.74 2.66
C GLU A 68 -11.84 -1.41 3.41
N THR A 69 -10.75 -1.26 4.20
CA THR A 69 -10.47 0.01 4.88
C THR A 69 -10.13 1.15 3.90
N LEU A 70 -9.72 0.84 2.67
CA LEU A 70 -9.50 1.84 1.64
C LEU A 70 -10.74 2.67 1.31
N ARG A 71 -11.95 2.10 1.50
CA ARG A 71 -13.22 2.80 1.30
C ARG A 71 -13.40 4.00 2.22
N GLU A 72 -12.77 3.99 3.41
CA GLU A 72 -12.81 5.12 4.34
C GLU A 72 -12.12 6.38 3.78
N PHE A 73 -11.26 6.19 2.79
CA PHE A 73 -10.54 7.24 2.10
C PHE A 73 -11.11 7.53 0.69
N GLY A 74 -12.30 6.96 0.38
CA GLY A 74 -12.97 7.17 -0.91
C GLY A 74 -12.35 6.40 -2.09
N ALA A 75 -11.46 5.44 -1.82
CA ALA A 75 -10.91 4.59 -2.87
C ALA A 75 -11.89 3.50 -3.32
N LEU A 76 -11.65 2.95 -4.50
CA LEU A 76 -12.32 1.77 -5.05
C LEU A 76 -11.42 0.54 -4.85
N PRO A 77 -11.62 -0.26 -3.79
CA PRO A 77 -10.72 -1.36 -3.48
C PRO A 77 -10.81 -2.46 -4.54
N VAL A 78 -9.66 -2.90 -5.05
CA VAL A 78 -9.57 -4.04 -5.96
C VAL A 78 -8.55 -5.06 -5.48
N ARG A 79 -8.91 -6.34 -5.55
CA ARG A 79 -8.04 -7.44 -5.16
C ARG A 79 -7.12 -7.82 -6.32
N ARG A 80 -6.02 -7.09 -6.45
CA ARG A 80 -4.93 -7.36 -7.41
C ARG A 80 -3.59 -7.30 -6.69
N ARG A 81 -2.56 -7.94 -7.25
CA ARG A 81 -1.21 -7.85 -6.69
C ARG A 81 -0.72 -6.41 -6.67
N TRP A 82 -0.96 -5.67 -7.73
CA TRP A 82 -0.75 -4.22 -7.80
C TRP A 82 -1.74 -3.59 -8.78
N VAL A 83 -1.95 -2.29 -8.63
CA VAL A 83 -2.88 -1.48 -9.41
C VAL A 83 -2.16 -0.20 -9.82
N ALA A 84 -2.27 0.18 -11.08
CA ALA A 84 -1.90 1.49 -11.58
C ALA A 84 -3.15 2.25 -11.98
N ASP A 85 -3.36 3.41 -11.41
CA ASP A 85 -4.41 4.36 -11.75
C ASP A 85 -3.78 5.74 -11.99
N GLY A 86 -3.43 6.01 -13.25
CA GLY A 86 -2.68 7.20 -13.64
C GLY A 86 -1.25 7.20 -13.09
N ALA A 87 -0.91 8.23 -12.34
CA ALA A 87 0.40 8.37 -11.68
C ALA A 87 0.46 7.66 -10.32
N VAL A 88 -0.67 7.10 -9.83
CA VAL A 88 -0.72 6.43 -8.54
C VAL A 88 -0.65 4.92 -8.72
N LEU A 89 0.30 4.28 -8.05
CA LEU A 89 0.46 2.83 -8.03
C LEU A 89 0.33 2.31 -6.59
N THR A 90 -0.44 1.25 -6.42
CA THR A 90 -0.56 0.59 -5.11
C THR A 90 -0.27 -0.89 -5.25
N ALA A 91 0.57 -1.45 -4.38
CA ALA A 91 0.85 -2.88 -4.31
C ALA A 91 0.25 -3.50 -3.03
N ALA A 92 -0.17 -4.74 -3.12
CA ALA A 92 -0.74 -5.49 -2.03
C ALA A 92 0.31 -5.87 -0.96
N GLY A 93 0.48 -7.12 -0.61
CA GLY A 93 1.50 -7.54 0.37
C GLY A 93 2.94 -7.33 -0.12
N VAL A 94 3.90 -7.58 0.76
CA VAL A 94 5.33 -7.32 0.56
C VAL A 94 5.87 -7.86 -0.78
N ALA A 95 5.57 -9.11 -1.12
CA ALA A 95 6.03 -9.73 -2.36
C ALA A 95 5.45 -9.06 -3.62
N ALA A 96 4.24 -8.52 -3.55
CA ALA A 96 3.64 -7.75 -4.64
C ALA A 96 4.36 -6.41 -4.87
N GLY A 97 5.06 -5.90 -3.85
CA GLY A 97 5.92 -4.74 -3.97
C GLY A 97 7.10 -4.96 -4.92
N ILE A 98 7.63 -6.19 -4.99
CA ILE A 98 8.69 -6.55 -5.93
C ILE A 98 8.16 -6.50 -7.37
N ASP A 99 6.98 -7.08 -7.62
CA ASP A 99 6.33 -7.03 -8.94
C ASP A 99 6.13 -5.58 -9.39
N MET A 100 5.60 -4.74 -8.51
CA MET A 100 5.40 -3.31 -8.78
C MET A 100 6.73 -2.59 -9.03
N ALA A 101 7.77 -2.91 -8.27
CA ALA A 101 9.10 -2.30 -8.45
C ALA A 101 9.70 -2.65 -9.81
N LEU A 102 9.58 -3.89 -10.27
CA LEU A 102 9.99 -4.31 -11.62
C LEU A 102 9.18 -3.60 -12.70
N HIS A 103 7.86 -3.42 -12.50
CA HIS A 103 7.04 -2.62 -13.40
C HIS A 103 7.53 -1.15 -13.48
N LEU A 104 7.87 -0.54 -12.33
CA LEU A 104 8.43 0.82 -12.30
C LEU A 104 9.80 0.89 -12.97
N ALA A 105 10.65 -0.11 -12.78
CA ALA A 105 11.94 -0.21 -13.47
C ALA A 105 11.76 -0.25 -15.00
N ALA A 106 10.79 -1.04 -15.48
CA ALA A 106 10.46 -1.08 -16.89
C ALA A 106 9.93 0.27 -17.41
N ARG A 107 9.11 0.95 -16.64
CA ARG A 107 8.58 2.27 -16.98
C ARG A 107 9.68 3.33 -17.08
N PHE A 108 10.69 3.29 -16.20
CA PHE A 108 11.75 4.32 -16.13
C PHE A 108 12.97 4.03 -16.99
N ALA A 109 13.34 2.76 -17.15
CA ALA A 109 14.57 2.36 -17.81
C ALA A 109 14.38 1.38 -18.98
N GLY A 110 13.15 1.02 -19.28
CA GLY A 110 12.80 0.07 -20.33
C GLY A 110 12.73 -1.39 -19.83
N GLU A 111 12.03 -2.21 -20.59
CA GLU A 111 11.75 -3.61 -20.25
C GLU A 111 13.04 -4.46 -20.13
N ASP A 112 14.02 -4.23 -21.01
CA ASP A 112 15.28 -4.97 -20.96
C ASP A 112 16.04 -4.71 -19.65
N ALA A 113 16.08 -3.46 -19.19
CA ALA A 113 16.68 -3.13 -17.89
C ALA A 113 15.94 -3.80 -16.73
N ALA A 114 14.62 -3.82 -16.77
CA ALA A 114 13.81 -4.51 -15.75
C ALA A 114 14.07 -6.03 -15.73
N ARG A 115 14.22 -6.66 -16.90
CA ARG A 115 14.59 -8.08 -17.01
C ARG A 115 15.98 -8.36 -16.41
N VAL A 116 16.94 -7.49 -16.67
CA VAL A 116 18.28 -7.61 -16.06
C VAL A 116 18.19 -7.47 -14.53
N LEU A 117 17.40 -6.53 -14.03
CA LEU A 117 17.16 -6.37 -12.59
C LEU A 117 16.48 -7.60 -11.98
N GLN A 118 15.49 -8.19 -12.67
CA GLN A 118 14.83 -9.42 -12.22
C GLN A 118 15.83 -10.57 -12.07
N PHE A 119 16.75 -10.76 -13.05
CA PHE A 119 17.83 -11.73 -12.94
C PHE A 119 18.81 -11.38 -11.82
N ALA A 120 19.16 -10.10 -11.66
CA ALA A 120 20.12 -9.68 -10.63
C ALA A 120 19.63 -9.97 -9.20
N ILE A 121 18.32 -9.95 -8.96
CA ILE A 121 17.73 -10.27 -7.66
C ILE A 121 17.20 -11.71 -7.58
N GLU A 122 17.41 -12.51 -8.63
CA GLU A 122 16.93 -13.90 -8.75
C GLU A 122 15.42 -14.03 -8.44
N TYR A 123 14.64 -13.07 -8.93
CA TYR A 123 13.21 -13.05 -8.64
C TYR A 123 12.44 -13.99 -9.57
N ASP A 124 12.34 -15.23 -9.15
CA ASP A 124 11.56 -16.31 -9.76
C ASP A 124 10.80 -17.06 -8.64
N PRO A 125 9.68 -16.50 -8.16
CA PRO A 125 9.02 -16.97 -6.95
C PRO A 125 8.39 -18.35 -7.12
N GLU A 126 8.81 -19.28 -6.28
CA GLU A 126 8.32 -20.66 -6.22
C GLU A 126 7.84 -20.96 -4.78
N PRO A 127 6.63 -20.56 -4.39
CA PRO A 127 6.15 -20.76 -3.02
C PRO A 127 5.97 -22.25 -2.72
N PRO A 128 6.55 -22.76 -1.61
CA PRO A 128 6.61 -24.22 -1.32
C PRO A 128 5.23 -24.84 -1.05
N PHE A 129 4.22 -24.03 -0.77
CA PHE A 129 2.85 -24.47 -0.52
C PHE A 129 1.89 -24.14 -1.67
N GLY A 130 2.42 -23.77 -2.85
CA GLY A 130 1.63 -23.35 -4.00
C GLY A 130 1.04 -21.94 -3.85
N GLY A 131 0.06 -21.63 -4.70
CA GLY A 131 -0.64 -20.36 -4.66
C GLY A 131 -1.51 -20.19 -3.42
N LEU A 132 -1.93 -18.96 -3.15
CA LEU A 132 -2.77 -18.65 -1.99
C LEU A 132 -4.23 -19.09 -2.24
N ASP A 133 -4.74 -19.96 -1.37
CA ASP A 133 -6.17 -20.23 -1.29
C ASP A 133 -6.87 -19.16 -0.45
N TRP A 134 -7.49 -18.20 -1.11
CA TRP A 134 -8.21 -17.11 -0.45
C TRP A 134 -9.47 -17.54 0.30
N SER A 135 -10.01 -18.74 0.02
CA SER A 135 -11.15 -19.29 0.77
C SER A 135 -10.72 -19.73 2.17
N ALA A 136 -9.48 -20.21 2.29
CA ALA A 136 -8.84 -20.64 3.53
C ALA A 136 -8.03 -19.53 4.23
N ALA A 137 -8.14 -18.26 3.77
CA ALA A 137 -7.40 -17.16 4.37
C ALA A 137 -7.69 -17.05 5.88
N PRO A 138 -6.66 -16.96 6.75
CA PRO A 138 -6.81 -16.89 8.21
C PRO A 138 -7.28 -15.52 8.68
N ARG A 139 -8.51 -15.15 8.31
CA ARG A 139 -9.08 -13.80 8.49
C ARG A 139 -9.09 -13.36 9.93
N GLU A 140 -9.57 -14.22 10.86
CA GLU A 140 -9.66 -13.89 12.28
C GLU A 140 -8.30 -13.49 12.89
N LEU A 141 -7.24 -14.23 12.54
CA LEU A 141 -5.88 -13.92 12.98
C LEU A 141 -5.44 -12.53 12.47
N PHE A 142 -5.58 -12.30 11.17
CA PHE A 142 -5.12 -11.04 10.57
C PHE A 142 -5.99 -9.85 10.93
N HIS A 143 -7.30 -10.01 11.09
CA HIS A 143 -8.17 -8.97 11.62
C HIS A 143 -7.83 -8.69 13.10
N GLY A 144 -7.47 -9.71 13.87
CA GLY A 144 -6.96 -9.54 15.23
C GLY A 144 -5.69 -8.68 15.28
N LEU A 145 -4.70 -8.99 14.44
CA LEU A 145 -3.48 -8.20 14.29
C LEU A 145 -3.79 -6.76 13.81
N GLY A 146 -4.71 -6.61 12.87
CA GLY A 146 -5.17 -5.32 12.38
C GLY A 146 -5.80 -4.47 13.49
N ARG A 147 -6.71 -5.05 14.28
CA ARG A 147 -7.31 -4.37 15.45
C ARG A 147 -6.27 -3.93 16.46
N SER A 148 -5.29 -4.78 16.75
CA SER A 148 -4.19 -4.45 17.67
C SER A 148 -3.33 -3.30 17.13
N ALA A 149 -3.00 -3.33 15.84
CA ALA A 149 -2.22 -2.27 15.20
C ALA A 149 -2.98 -0.92 15.20
N LEU A 150 -4.31 -0.94 14.95
CA LEU A 150 -5.16 0.26 15.02
C LEU A 150 -5.26 0.78 16.45
N ALA A 151 -5.41 -0.12 17.44
CA ALA A 151 -5.50 0.26 18.85
C ALA A 151 -4.20 0.93 19.34
N GLU A 152 -3.05 0.38 18.97
CA GLU A 152 -1.75 0.94 19.32
C GLU A 152 -1.44 2.23 18.55
N GLY A 153 -1.61 2.20 17.23
CA GLY A 153 -1.19 3.30 16.37
C GLY A 153 -2.12 4.52 16.41
N LEU A 154 -3.40 4.32 16.75
CA LEU A 154 -4.43 5.37 16.82
C LEU A 154 -5.01 5.47 18.23
N ALA A 155 -4.17 5.34 19.27
CA ALA A 155 -4.62 5.43 20.66
C ALA A 155 -5.30 6.79 20.94
N ASP A 156 -4.73 7.86 20.42
CA ASP A 156 -5.20 9.24 20.60
C ASP A 156 -6.22 9.69 19.54
N GLU A 157 -6.57 8.81 18.59
CA GLU A 157 -7.48 9.07 17.47
C GLU A 157 -8.69 8.12 17.46
N PRO A 158 -9.55 8.15 18.51
CA PRO A 158 -10.60 7.15 18.68
C PRO A 158 -11.64 7.14 17.54
N ALA A 159 -11.94 8.28 16.95
CA ALA A 159 -12.90 8.38 15.85
C ALA A 159 -12.37 7.73 14.56
N LEU A 160 -11.11 7.99 14.19
CA LEU A 160 -10.47 7.36 13.03
C LEU A 160 -10.30 5.87 13.27
N ARG A 161 -9.84 5.48 14.46
CA ARG A 161 -9.71 4.07 14.87
C ARG A 161 -11.03 3.30 14.71
N ALA A 162 -12.13 3.86 15.20
CA ALA A 162 -13.45 3.22 15.11
C ALA A 162 -13.87 2.99 13.65
N ARG A 163 -13.74 4.00 12.79
CA ARG A 163 -14.07 3.89 11.37
C ARG A 163 -13.26 2.82 10.66
N LEU A 164 -11.94 2.80 10.86
CA LEU A 164 -11.07 1.81 10.22
C LEU A 164 -11.32 0.39 10.76
N THR A 165 -11.58 0.25 12.07
CA THR A 165 -11.91 -1.04 12.70
C THR A 165 -13.21 -1.63 12.13
N ALA A 166 -14.19 -0.80 11.84
CA ALA A 166 -15.46 -1.23 11.25
C ALA A 166 -15.33 -1.79 9.83
N ARG A 167 -14.18 -1.59 9.18
CA ARG A 167 -13.87 -2.07 7.83
C ARG A 167 -12.89 -3.24 7.78
N LEU A 168 -12.37 -3.68 8.91
CA LEU A 168 -11.60 -4.92 8.99
C LEU A 168 -12.57 -6.12 8.94
#